data_5d679b75f329be2ac381b5a74e1a4f4e
#
_entry.id   5d679b75f329be2ac381b5a74e1a4f4e
#
_cell.length_a   1.000
_cell.length_b   1.000
_cell.length_c   1.000
_cell.angle_alpha   90.00
_cell.angle_beta   90.00
_cell.angle_gamma   90.00
#
_symmetry.space_group_name_H-M   'P 1'
#
loop_
_entity.id
_entity.type
_entity.pdbx_description
1 polymer ?
#
loop_
_entity_poly.entity_id
_entity_poly.type
_entity_poly.pdbx_seq_one_letter_code
_entity_poly.pdbx_strand_id
1 'polypeptide(L)'
;MTITRREMLERVTGVVGAALVGGDRVLALTFDEEALARATAKGTTLFSAADVALLDEIAETMLPETSTPGAKAAKTGAFMALMVTDAYTDRQQQVFRTGLGQVDDACRNAHKVSFMRLRLSSRGTRRRRGR
;
A
#
# COMPACT_ATOMS: atom_id res chain seq x y z
N MET A 1 10.58 -0.51 -28.05
CA MET A 1 9.30 0.03 -28.54
C MET A 1 9.18 1.44 -28.03
N THR A 2 9.40 2.42 -28.88
CA THR A 2 9.27 3.84 -28.51
C THR A 2 7.83 4.29 -28.76
N ILE A 3 7.09 4.52 -27.69
CA ILE A 3 5.73 5.07 -27.75
C ILE A 3 5.85 6.53 -28.20
N THR A 4 5.17 6.91 -29.29
CA THR A 4 5.13 8.29 -29.76
C THR A 4 4.28 9.16 -28.82
N ARG A 5 4.57 10.48 -28.76
CA ARG A 5 3.80 11.43 -27.94
C ARG A 5 2.30 11.42 -28.28
N ARG A 6 1.96 11.14 -29.53
CA ARG A 6 0.57 11.04 -30.00
C ARG A 6 -0.13 9.79 -29.45
N GLU A 7 0.52 8.64 -29.50
CA GLU A 7 -0.02 7.40 -28.93
C GLU A 7 -0.19 7.49 -27.40
N MET A 8 0.72 8.20 -26.72
CA MET A 8 0.60 8.47 -25.30
C MET A 8 -0.62 9.35 -25.01
N LEU A 9 -0.83 10.42 -25.77
CA LEU A 9 -2.01 11.30 -25.64
C LEU A 9 -3.31 10.57 -25.93
N GLU A 10 -3.37 9.75 -26.97
CA GLU A 10 -4.56 8.95 -27.31
C GLU A 10 -4.92 7.96 -26.19
N ARG A 11 -3.93 7.31 -25.57
CA ARG A 11 -4.15 6.42 -24.44
C ARG A 11 -4.60 7.16 -23.19
N VAL A 12 -3.98 8.30 -22.88
CA VAL A 12 -4.37 9.14 -21.73
C VAL A 12 -5.78 9.73 -21.94
N THR A 13 -6.12 10.18 -23.13
CA THR A 13 -7.46 10.71 -23.45
C THR A 13 -8.51 9.61 -23.37
N GLY A 14 -8.18 8.39 -23.78
CA GLY A 14 -9.08 7.24 -23.65
C GLY A 14 -9.39 6.91 -22.18
N VAL A 15 -8.39 6.93 -21.31
CA VAL A 15 -8.53 6.67 -19.88
C VAL A 15 -9.30 7.81 -19.18
N VAL A 16 -8.93 9.07 -19.45
CA VAL A 16 -9.58 10.23 -18.84
C VAL A 16 -11.00 10.43 -19.39
N GLY A 17 -11.22 10.18 -20.68
CA GLY A 17 -12.55 10.25 -21.30
C GLY A 17 -13.51 9.21 -20.74
N ALA A 18 -13.05 8.00 -20.49
CA ALA A 18 -13.85 6.95 -19.85
C ALA A 18 -14.20 7.31 -18.39
N ALA A 19 -13.30 7.99 -17.65
CA ALA A 19 -13.54 8.45 -16.30
C ALA A 19 -14.62 9.55 -16.20
N LEU A 20 -14.75 10.39 -17.24
CA LEU A 20 -15.75 11.46 -17.29
C LEU A 20 -17.18 10.98 -17.61
N VAL A 21 -17.31 9.79 -18.25
CA VAL A 21 -18.61 9.26 -18.70
C VAL A 21 -19.24 8.26 -17.70
N GLY A 22 -18.47 7.77 -16.73
CA GLY A 22 -18.96 6.77 -15.79
C GLY A 22 -18.08 6.61 -14.56
N GLY A 23 -17.78 7.71 -13.88
CA GLY A 23 -16.75 7.83 -12.83
C GLY A 23 -16.70 6.71 -11.80
N ASP A 24 -17.85 6.21 -11.34
CA ASP A 24 -17.89 5.19 -10.28
C ASP A 24 -17.49 3.79 -10.78
N ARG A 25 -17.82 3.48 -12.02
CA ARG A 25 -17.56 2.14 -12.61
C ARG A 25 -16.16 2.02 -13.23
N VAL A 26 -15.61 3.10 -13.73
CA VAL A 26 -14.28 3.08 -14.34
C VAL A 26 -13.18 3.08 -13.28
N LEU A 27 -13.36 3.77 -12.15
CA LEU A 27 -12.49 3.63 -10.99
C LEU A 27 -12.54 2.21 -10.43
N ALA A 28 -13.71 1.56 -10.39
CA ALA A 28 -13.84 0.17 -9.97
C ALA A 28 -13.14 -0.82 -10.92
N LEU A 29 -13.09 -0.52 -12.23
CA LEU A 29 -12.41 -1.35 -13.24
C LEU A 29 -10.88 -1.14 -13.24
N THR A 30 -10.39 0.02 -12.82
CA THR A 30 -8.94 0.28 -12.71
C THR A 30 -8.32 -0.26 -11.42
N PHE A 31 -9.14 -0.50 -10.41
CA PHE A 31 -8.75 -1.19 -9.18
C PHE A 31 -9.36 -2.61 -9.15
N ASP A 32 -9.20 -3.37 -10.22
CA ASP A 32 -9.57 -4.76 -10.25
C ASP A 32 -8.83 -5.50 -9.12
N GLU A 33 -9.59 -5.98 -8.16
CA GLU A 33 -9.07 -6.69 -6.99
C GLU A 33 -8.24 -7.91 -7.41
N GLU A 34 -8.60 -8.55 -8.52
CA GLU A 34 -7.80 -9.62 -9.12
C GLU A 34 -6.52 -9.14 -9.80
N ALA A 35 -6.51 -7.96 -10.41
CA ALA A 35 -5.30 -7.37 -10.96
C ALA A 35 -4.34 -6.97 -9.84
N LEU A 36 -4.85 -6.39 -8.77
CA LEU A 36 -4.07 -6.08 -7.57
C LEU A 36 -3.59 -7.37 -6.88
N ALA A 37 -4.41 -8.40 -6.78
CA ALA A 37 -4.03 -9.70 -6.23
C ALA A 37 -2.98 -10.41 -7.10
N ARG A 38 -3.10 -10.36 -8.43
CA ARG A 38 -2.09 -10.90 -9.36
C ARG A 38 -0.79 -10.11 -9.31
N ALA A 39 -0.86 -8.79 -9.24
CA ALA A 39 0.29 -7.93 -9.09
C ALA A 39 0.98 -8.14 -7.72
N THR A 40 0.19 -8.32 -6.66
CA THR A 40 0.70 -8.65 -5.32
C THR A 40 1.34 -10.04 -5.30
N ALA A 41 0.75 -11.02 -5.99
CA ALA A 41 1.32 -12.36 -6.14
C ALA A 41 2.65 -12.34 -6.94
N LYS A 42 2.76 -11.47 -7.94
CA LYS A 42 3.99 -11.25 -8.71
C LYS A 42 5.04 -10.44 -7.92
N GLY A 43 4.59 -9.51 -7.09
CA GLY A 43 5.42 -8.71 -6.18
C GLY A 43 5.89 -9.46 -4.93
N THR A 44 5.35 -10.66 -4.67
CA THR A 44 5.65 -11.49 -3.49
C THR A 44 7.08 -12.04 -3.46
N THR A 45 7.87 -11.82 -4.50
CA THR A 45 9.31 -12.17 -4.46
C THR A 45 10.13 -11.19 -3.65
N LEU A 46 9.73 -9.92 -3.57
CA LEU A 46 10.48 -8.88 -2.86
C LEU A 46 9.99 -8.65 -1.43
N PHE A 47 8.68 -8.75 -1.19
CA PHE A 47 8.03 -8.54 0.10
C PHE A 47 7.26 -9.79 0.52
N SER A 48 7.43 -10.21 1.77
CA SER A 48 6.63 -11.28 2.36
C SER A 48 5.24 -10.77 2.77
N ALA A 49 4.31 -11.69 3.02
CA ALA A 49 3.00 -11.33 3.57
C ALA A 49 3.11 -10.56 4.91
N ALA A 50 4.14 -10.86 5.71
CA ALA A 50 4.43 -10.13 6.95
C ALA A 50 4.88 -8.69 6.68
N ASP A 51 5.70 -8.46 5.65
CA ASP A 51 6.13 -7.11 5.25
C ASP A 51 4.93 -6.29 4.75
N VAL A 52 4.05 -6.87 3.94
CA VAL A 52 2.82 -6.21 3.48
C VAL A 52 1.91 -5.86 4.66
N ALA A 53 1.75 -6.76 5.62
CA ALA A 53 0.97 -6.48 6.83
C ALA A 53 1.60 -5.36 7.68
N LEU A 54 2.93 -5.30 7.76
CA LEU A 54 3.65 -4.22 8.43
C LEU A 54 3.43 -2.88 7.72
N LEU A 55 3.51 -2.84 6.39
CA LEU A 55 3.23 -1.66 5.57
C LEU A 55 1.79 -1.17 5.77
N ASP A 56 0.81 -2.07 5.83
CA ASP A 56 -0.59 -1.73 6.11
C ASP A 56 -0.76 -1.09 7.50
N GLU A 57 -0.08 -1.60 8.53
CA GLU A 57 -0.16 -1.02 9.87
C GLU A 57 0.57 0.31 9.97
N ILE A 58 1.68 0.50 9.26
CA ILE A 58 2.37 1.79 9.15
C ILE A 58 1.45 2.81 8.46
N ALA A 59 0.86 2.47 7.33
CA ALA A 59 -0.06 3.32 6.60
C ALA A 59 -1.29 3.69 7.44
N GLU A 60 -1.88 2.73 8.14
CA GLU A 60 -3.01 2.95 9.05
C GLU A 60 -2.65 3.83 10.26
N THR A 61 -1.37 3.90 10.61
CA THR A 61 -0.90 4.82 11.66
C THR A 61 -0.90 6.26 11.18
N MET A 62 -0.61 6.47 9.91
CA MET A 62 -0.57 7.80 9.27
C MET A 62 -1.97 8.28 8.88
N LEU A 63 -2.80 7.38 8.33
CA LEU A 63 -4.16 7.65 7.88
C LEU A 63 -5.12 6.64 8.54
N PRO A 64 -5.49 6.88 9.81
CA PRO A 64 -6.33 5.95 10.56
C PRO A 64 -7.77 5.99 10.08
N GLU A 65 -8.47 4.86 10.26
CA GLU A 65 -9.92 4.80 10.11
C GLU A 65 -10.62 5.78 11.06
N THR A 66 -11.55 6.54 10.51
CA THR A 66 -12.41 7.52 11.23
C THR A 66 -13.86 7.26 10.85
N SER A 67 -14.58 8.28 10.37
CA SER A 67 -15.89 8.15 9.69
C SER A 67 -15.73 7.64 8.25
N THR A 68 -14.50 7.63 7.73
CA THR A 68 -14.13 7.09 6.43
C THR A 68 -13.15 5.92 6.61
N PRO A 69 -13.08 4.98 5.65
CA PRO A 69 -12.11 3.89 5.69
C PRO A 69 -10.68 4.40 5.78
N GLY A 70 -9.84 3.75 6.59
CA GLY A 70 -8.43 4.07 6.73
C GLY A 70 -7.56 3.46 5.61
N ALA A 71 -6.26 3.75 5.67
CA ALA A 71 -5.30 3.29 4.67
C ALA A 71 -5.23 1.75 4.55
N LYS A 72 -5.42 1.03 5.63
CA LYS A 72 -5.44 -0.43 5.64
C LYS A 72 -6.64 -1.00 4.86
N ALA A 73 -7.82 -0.40 5.01
CA ALA A 73 -9.00 -0.79 4.24
C ALA A 73 -8.81 -0.58 2.73
N ALA A 74 -8.01 0.43 2.36
CA ALA A 74 -7.61 0.69 0.98
C ALA A 74 -6.48 -0.21 0.46
N LYS A 75 -6.02 -1.21 1.25
CA LYS A 75 -4.92 -2.12 0.90
C LYS A 75 -3.62 -1.40 0.50
N THR A 76 -3.32 -0.30 1.19
CA THR A 76 -2.19 0.58 0.87
C THR A 76 -0.85 -0.14 0.98
N GLY A 77 -0.70 -1.11 1.90
CA GLY A 77 0.53 -1.91 2.02
C GLY A 77 0.82 -2.75 0.78
N ALA A 78 -0.20 -3.39 0.21
CA ALA A 78 -0.08 -4.15 -1.04
C ALA A 78 0.28 -3.24 -2.22
N PHE A 79 -0.33 -2.06 -2.30
CA PHE A 79 -0.01 -1.06 -3.33
C PHE A 79 1.43 -0.55 -3.20
N MET A 80 1.91 -0.25 -1.99
CA MET A 80 3.30 0.16 -1.76
C MET A 80 4.29 -0.93 -2.16
N ALA A 81 4.02 -2.19 -1.80
CA ALA A 81 4.86 -3.33 -2.17
C ALA A 81 4.95 -3.48 -3.70
N LEU A 82 3.83 -3.32 -4.40
CA LEU A 82 3.77 -3.34 -5.86
C LEU A 82 4.59 -2.20 -6.47
N MET A 83 4.37 -0.97 -6.01
CA MET A 83 5.08 0.22 -6.53
C MET A 83 6.60 0.12 -6.34
N VAL A 84 7.04 -0.36 -5.19
CA VAL A 84 8.46 -0.56 -4.93
C VAL A 84 9.04 -1.65 -5.83
N THR A 85 8.30 -2.73 -6.06
CA THR A 85 8.75 -3.84 -6.91
C THR A 85 8.86 -3.44 -8.38
N ASP A 86 7.89 -2.69 -8.90
CA ASP A 86 7.76 -2.43 -10.33
C ASP A 86 8.40 -1.10 -10.78
N ALA A 87 8.43 -0.09 -9.91
CA ALA A 87 8.85 1.26 -10.28
C ALA A 87 10.21 1.67 -9.71
N TYR A 88 10.71 1.01 -8.66
CA TYR A 88 11.97 1.36 -8.01
C TYR A 88 13.13 0.59 -8.61
N THR A 89 14.31 1.24 -8.67
CA THR A 89 15.57 0.57 -8.99
C THR A 89 16.01 -0.35 -7.85
N ASP A 90 16.87 -1.33 -8.11
CA ASP A 90 17.38 -2.28 -7.10
C ASP A 90 17.94 -1.57 -5.86
N ARG A 91 18.68 -0.47 -6.08
CA ARG A 91 19.21 0.36 -4.99
C ARG A 91 18.10 0.98 -4.13
N GLN A 92 17.07 1.51 -4.76
CA GLN A 92 15.93 2.11 -4.06
C GLN A 92 15.11 1.05 -3.31
N GLN A 93 14.93 -0.12 -3.91
CA GLN A 93 14.28 -1.27 -3.27
C GLN A 93 15.03 -1.69 -2.00
N GLN A 94 16.36 -1.75 -2.07
CA GLN A 94 17.20 -2.09 -0.92
C GLN A 94 17.08 -1.03 0.18
N VAL A 95 17.11 0.26 -0.16
CA VAL A 95 16.94 1.35 0.81
C VAL A 95 15.57 1.26 1.48
N PHE A 96 14.51 1.01 0.71
CA PHE A 96 13.16 0.87 1.25
C PHE A 96 13.04 -0.31 2.22
N ARG A 97 13.56 -1.49 1.86
CA ARG A 97 13.55 -2.66 2.73
C ARG A 97 14.36 -2.45 4.01
N THR A 98 15.52 -1.82 3.89
CA THR A 98 16.35 -1.46 5.06
C THR A 98 15.58 -0.51 5.99
N GLY A 99 14.91 0.51 5.43
CA GLY A 99 14.07 1.44 6.20
C GLY A 99 12.91 0.75 6.91
N LEU A 100 12.28 -0.24 6.25
CA LEU A 100 11.20 -1.02 6.87
C LEU A 100 11.70 -1.81 8.10
N GLY A 101 12.89 -2.41 8.02
CA GLY A 101 13.54 -3.06 9.17
C GLY A 101 13.86 -2.07 10.30
N GLN A 102 14.34 -0.88 9.96
CA GLN A 102 14.67 0.17 10.94
C GLN A 102 13.46 0.65 11.74
N VAL A 103 12.26 0.65 11.16
CA VAL A 103 11.02 0.97 11.89
C VAL A 103 10.77 -0.02 13.01
N ASP A 104 10.94 -1.31 12.75
CA ASP A 104 10.75 -2.36 13.76
C ASP A 104 11.84 -2.29 14.84
N ASP A 105 13.09 -2.06 14.45
CA ASP A 105 14.21 -1.89 15.37
C ASP A 105 14.03 -0.66 16.28
N ALA A 106 13.59 0.46 15.73
CA ALA A 106 13.28 1.65 16.51
C ALA A 106 12.18 1.39 17.54
N CYS A 107 11.13 0.66 17.16
CA CYS A 107 10.08 0.26 18.10
C CYS A 107 10.62 -0.67 19.20
N ARG A 108 11.44 -1.65 18.88
CA ARG A 108 12.06 -2.55 19.86
C ARG A 108 12.96 -1.80 20.84
N ASN A 109 13.71 -0.82 20.35
CA ASN A 109 14.58 0.00 21.19
C ASN A 109 13.78 0.87 22.17
N ALA A 110 12.73 1.54 21.68
CA ALA A 110 11.92 2.45 22.47
C ALA A 110 10.93 1.74 23.40
N HIS A 111 10.28 0.68 22.92
CA HIS A 111 9.14 0.04 23.60
C HIS A 111 9.38 -1.43 23.98
N LYS A 112 10.55 -2.00 23.66
CA LYS A 112 10.92 -3.41 23.91
C LYS A 112 10.02 -4.44 23.21
N VAL A 113 9.21 -4.00 22.23
CA VAL A 113 8.31 -4.85 21.44
C VAL A 113 8.37 -4.43 19.96
N SER A 114 8.02 -5.34 19.04
CA SER A 114 7.93 -5.03 17.61
C SER A 114 6.80 -4.05 17.32
N PHE A 115 6.90 -3.32 16.21
CA PHE A 115 5.88 -2.37 15.77
C PHE A 115 4.49 -3.03 15.68
N MET A 116 4.41 -4.21 15.07
CA MET A 116 3.14 -4.95 14.95
C MET A 116 2.52 -5.27 16.30
N ARG A 117 3.33 -5.69 17.26
CA ARG A 117 2.86 -6.03 18.62
C ARG A 117 2.37 -4.80 19.38
N LEU A 118 3.08 -3.68 19.23
CA LEU A 118 2.68 -2.40 19.81
C LEU A 118 1.33 -1.93 19.26
N ARG A 119 1.11 -2.04 17.94
CA ARG A 119 -0.15 -1.66 17.29
C ARG A 119 -1.32 -2.53 17.72
N LEU A 120 -1.12 -3.83 17.83
CA LEU A 120 -2.18 -4.75 18.28
C LEU A 120 -2.59 -4.48 19.74
N SER A 121 -1.63 -4.18 20.63
CA SER A 121 -1.91 -3.85 22.02
C SER A 121 -2.67 -2.51 22.16
N SER A 122 -2.31 -1.49 21.38
CA SER A 122 -2.98 -0.18 21.40
C SER A 122 -4.44 -0.23 20.90
N ARG A 123 -4.76 -1.11 19.95
CA ARG A 123 -6.13 -1.35 19.49
C ARG A 123 -7.00 -1.98 20.56
N GLY A 124 -6.46 -2.92 21.34
CA GLY A 124 -7.16 -3.56 22.45
C GLY A 124 -7.57 -2.57 23.55
N THR A 125 -6.74 -1.59 23.83
CA THR A 125 -6.98 -0.56 24.84
C THR A 125 -8.04 0.46 24.43
N ARG A 126 -8.05 0.84 23.13
CA ARG A 126 -9.05 1.76 22.61
C ARG A 126 -10.48 1.19 22.62
N ARG A 127 -10.62 -0.12 22.36
CA ARG A 127 -11.92 -0.82 22.37
C ARG A 127 -12.52 -0.94 23.78
N ARG A 128 -11.68 -0.91 24.84
CA ARG A 128 -12.16 -0.95 26.25
C ARG A 128 -12.63 0.40 26.80
N ARG A 129 -12.16 1.53 26.20
CA ARG A 129 -12.56 2.88 26.65
C ARG A 129 -13.84 3.42 25.99
N GLY A 130 -14.38 2.72 25.01
CA GLY A 130 -15.60 3.09 24.26
C GLY A 130 -16.86 2.33 24.69
N ARG A 131 -16.87 1.73 25.91
CA ARG A 131 -18.08 1.15 26.54
C ARG A 131 -18.39 1.87 27.82
#